data_e3d8e7f2528b3e5aac54a9f5c9bb5dc6
#
_entry.id   e3d8e7f2528b3e5aac54a9f5c9bb5dc6
#
_cell.length_a   1.000
_cell.length_b   1.000
_cell.length_c   1.000
_cell.angle_alpha   90.00
_cell.angle_beta   90.00
_cell.angle_gamma   90.00
#
_symmetry.space_group_name_H-M   'P 1'
#
loop_
_entity.id
_entity.type
_entity.pdbx_description
1 polymer ?
#
loop_
_entity_poly.entity_id
_entity_poly.type
_entity_poly.pdbx_seq_one_letter_code
_entity_poly.pdbx_strand_id
1 'polypeptide(L)'
;RLPQALSSVSLAQLGDERLRRYNLRRAPGSATKRVNIKYEGKTYAVNQYSVDVPIPRELIREADESRKLQVGNYLDISRIAMSTANDILLLDYEIEVATLATTSGTYASGHTLALAGGTKWSAATGTPVTDIRAAADVIRKKIGKRPNQLTLSADAFTAISMNPEVKGYLPNATQTGPASIEQLKTILNVPEIVVGDAVWIDDTDTGRDVWGNNAVLAYVPKIGGEGAKDISLAEPGLGFTNVLEGHPFAETPYYENGSKSWIYGATYERQANVAYNTAGFLFTNPK
;
A
#
# COMPACT_ATOMS: atom_id res chain seq x y z
N ARG A 1 6.00 -4.66 4.64
CA ARG A 1 6.81 -3.87 5.60
C ARG A 1 8.17 -4.52 5.77
N LEU A 2 9.22 -3.72 5.89
CA LEU A 2 10.61 -4.13 6.13
C LEU A 2 11.02 -3.71 7.54
N PRO A 3 11.09 -4.60 8.53
CA PRO A 3 11.65 -4.24 9.83
C PRO A 3 13.15 -3.97 9.69
N GLN A 4 13.63 -2.94 10.34
CA GLN A 4 15.06 -2.59 10.42
C GLN A 4 15.44 -2.24 11.84
N ALA A 5 16.65 -2.64 12.24
CA ALA A 5 17.15 -2.40 13.61
C ALA A 5 17.79 -1.00 13.76
N LEU A 6 18.13 -0.34 12.65
CA LEU A 6 18.78 0.98 12.63
C LEU A 6 17.92 1.98 11.86
N SER A 7 17.99 3.26 12.24
CA SER A 7 17.26 4.35 11.59
C SER A 7 17.64 4.53 10.11
N SER A 8 18.77 4.02 9.67
CA SER A 8 19.22 4.07 8.28
C SER A 8 19.86 2.75 7.88
N VAL A 9 19.45 2.22 6.72
CA VAL A 9 19.97 0.97 6.15
C VAL A 9 20.27 1.16 4.68
N SER A 10 21.43 0.68 4.24
CA SER A 10 21.78 0.64 2.82
C SER A 10 21.40 -0.72 2.23
N LEU A 11 20.55 -0.70 1.22
CA LEU A 11 20.08 -1.90 0.52
C LEU A 11 20.55 -1.88 -0.93
N ALA A 12 21.00 -3.03 -1.44
CA ALA A 12 21.42 -3.18 -2.81
C ALA A 12 20.25 -3.55 -3.71
N GLN A 13 20.01 -2.77 -4.75
CA GLN A 13 19.09 -3.12 -5.83
C GLN A 13 19.86 -3.85 -6.91
N LEU A 14 19.37 -5.00 -7.34
CA LEU A 14 19.99 -5.79 -8.41
C LEU A 14 19.57 -5.26 -9.78
N GLY A 15 20.52 -5.26 -10.72
CA GLY A 15 20.27 -4.98 -12.13
C GLY A 15 19.48 -6.09 -12.83
N ASP A 16 19.20 -5.86 -14.11
CA ASP A 16 18.39 -6.72 -14.99
C ASP A 16 19.23 -7.74 -15.79
N GLU A 17 20.49 -7.98 -15.37
CA GLU A 17 21.39 -8.93 -16.05
C GLU A 17 20.81 -10.33 -16.15
N ARG A 18 20.02 -10.76 -15.17
CA ARG A 18 19.34 -12.06 -15.16
C ARG A 18 18.25 -12.20 -16.21
N LEU A 19 17.75 -11.11 -16.78
CA LEU A 19 16.74 -11.09 -17.85
C LEU A 19 17.35 -10.99 -19.24
N ARG A 20 18.68 -10.81 -19.35
CA ARG A 20 19.39 -10.68 -20.61
C ARG A 20 19.70 -12.05 -21.20
N ARG A 21 19.63 -12.16 -22.50
CA ARG A 21 20.03 -13.35 -23.23
C ARG A 21 21.54 -13.32 -23.47
N TYR A 22 22.24 -14.36 -22.98
CA TYR A 22 23.67 -14.55 -23.21
C TYR A 22 23.89 -15.75 -24.13
N ASN A 23 24.90 -15.68 -25.01
CA ASN A 23 25.38 -16.87 -25.72
C ASN A 23 26.23 -17.68 -24.75
N LEU A 24 25.66 -18.76 -24.21
CA LEU A 24 26.28 -19.62 -23.20
C LEU A 24 26.95 -20.86 -23.80
N ARG A 25 26.84 -21.06 -25.15
CA ARG A 25 27.49 -22.21 -25.83
C ARG A 25 28.99 -22.07 -25.71
N ARG A 26 29.64 -23.11 -25.21
CA ARG A 26 31.08 -23.18 -24.99
C ARG A 26 31.65 -24.39 -25.75
N ALA A 27 32.75 -24.21 -26.44
CA ALA A 27 33.53 -25.33 -27.00
C ALA A 27 34.37 -26.01 -25.88
N PRO A 28 34.61 -27.29 -25.96
CA PRO A 28 35.54 -27.97 -25.04
C PRO A 28 36.88 -27.25 -24.97
N GLY A 29 37.39 -27.03 -23.75
CA GLY A 29 38.66 -26.32 -23.56
C GLY A 29 38.59 -24.78 -23.59
N SER A 30 37.48 -24.16 -24.02
CA SER A 30 37.36 -22.68 -24.04
C SER A 30 36.96 -22.12 -22.66
N ALA A 31 37.25 -20.84 -22.42
CA ALA A 31 36.89 -20.15 -21.19
C ALA A 31 35.36 -20.03 -21.03
N THR A 32 34.85 -20.17 -19.81
CA THR A 32 33.43 -19.93 -19.47
C THR A 32 33.13 -18.44 -19.50
N LYS A 33 31.97 -18.08 -20.08
CA LYS A 33 31.52 -16.69 -20.08
C LYS A 33 31.23 -16.23 -18.65
N ARG A 34 31.75 -15.06 -18.30
CA ARG A 34 31.54 -14.41 -17.01
C ARG A 34 30.50 -13.30 -17.17
N VAL A 35 29.55 -13.21 -16.26
CA VAL A 35 28.56 -12.15 -16.18
C VAL A 35 28.74 -11.46 -14.83
N ASN A 36 28.96 -10.15 -14.87
CA ASN A 36 29.06 -9.36 -13.65
C ASN A 36 27.66 -8.91 -13.22
N ILE A 37 27.35 -9.10 -11.94
CA ILE A 37 26.13 -8.58 -11.33
C ILE A 37 26.36 -7.10 -11.06
N LYS A 38 25.47 -6.26 -11.57
CA LYS A 38 25.41 -4.84 -11.20
C LYS A 38 24.45 -4.66 -10.05
N TYR A 39 24.83 -3.85 -9.11
CA TYR A 39 23.97 -3.44 -8.00
C TYR A 39 24.17 -1.96 -7.71
N GLU A 40 23.10 -1.31 -7.34
CA GLU A 40 23.12 0.08 -6.85
C GLU A 40 22.75 0.05 -5.36
N GLY A 41 23.62 0.62 -4.52
CA GLY A 41 23.32 0.83 -3.11
C GLY A 41 22.43 2.06 -2.94
N LYS A 42 21.24 1.88 -2.37
CA LYS A 42 20.39 2.99 -1.93
C LYS A 42 20.28 2.98 -0.43
N THR A 43 20.44 4.15 0.19
CA THR A 43 20.27 4.32 1.62
C THR A 43 18.81 4.71 1.88
N TYR A 44 18.18 3.97 2.79
CA TYR A 44 16.81 4.18 3.24
C TYR A 44 16.85 4.54 4.73
N ALA A 45 16.26 5.67 5.08
CA ALA A 45 16.12 6.11 6.46
C ALA A 45 14.65 6.08 6.85
N VAL A 46 14.36 5.93 8.14
CA VAL A 46 13.01 6.11 8.68
C VAL A 46 12.87 7.51 9.26
N ASN A 47 11.69 8.06 9.16
CA ASN A 47 11.27 9.29 9.82
C ASN A 47 10.39 8.95 11.01
N GLN A 48 10.47 9.75 12.05
CA GLN A 48 9.64 9.61 13.23
C GLN A 48 8.35 10.45 13.08
N TYR A 49 7.23 9.77 13.32
CA TYR A 49 5.89 10.37 13.40
C TYR A 49 5.35 10.10 14.79
N SER A 50 4.83 11.11 15.44
CA SER A 50 4.37 11.03 16.83
C SER A 50 3.12 11.87 16.99
N VAL A 51 2.19 11.41 17.82
CA VAL A 51 0.98 12.13 18.17
C VAL A 51 0.64 11.92 19.64
N ASP A 52 0.28 12.99 20.31
CA ASP A 52 -0.13 13.02 21.70
C ASP A 52 -1.62 13.38 21.81
N VAL A 53 -2.36 12.63 22.62
CA VAL A 53 -3.76 12.88 22.93
C VAL A 53 -3.87 13.29 24.40
N PRO A 54 -4.08 14.58 24.69
CA PRO A 54 -4.26 15.07 26.05
C PRO A 54 -5.66 14.77 26.56
N ILE A 55 -5.76 14.23 27.77
CA ILE A 55 -7.04 14.03 28.47
C ILE A 55 -7.02 14.80 29.79
N PRO A 56 -7.92 15.79 29.98
CA PRO A 56 -8.05 16.52 31.23
C PRO A 56 -8.32 15.54 32.39
N ARG A 57 -7.66 15.76 33.53
CA ARG A 57 -7.82 14.94 34.72
C ARG A 57 -9.27 14.89 35.24
N GLU A 58 -10.05 15.92 34.97
CA GLU A 58 -11.47 16.03 35.33
C GLU A 58 -12.28 14.95 34.62
N LEU A 59 -12.04 14.72 33.33
CA LEU A 59 -12.73 13.66 32.56
C LEU A 59 -12.37 12.26 33.07
N ILE A 60 -11.11 12.03 33.42
CA ILE A 60 -10.68 10.73 33.98
C ILE A 60 -11.36 10.50 35.32
N ARG A 61 -11.42 11.53 36.19
CA ARG A 61 -12.11 11.44 37.48
C ARG A 61 -13.59 11.13 37.31
N GLU A 62 -14.27 11.80 36.38
CA GLU A 62 -15.70 11.54 36.10
C GLU A 62 -15.94 10.12 35.57
N ALA A 63 -15.06 9.64 34.69
CA ALA A 63 -15.13 8.26 34.18
C ALA A 63 -14.92 7.23 35.30
N ASP A 64 -13.98 7.46 36.21
CA ASP A 64 -13.71 6.59 37.35
C ASP A 64 -14.88 6.58 38.36
N GLU A 65 -15.48 7.73 38.64
CA GLU A 65 -16.67 7.81 39.50
C GLU A 65 -17.90 7.11 38.87
N SER A 66 -18.10 7.32 37.55
CA SER A 66 -19.17 6.60 36.81
C SER A 66 -19.00 5.08 36.86
N ARG A 67 -17.74 4.62 36.77
CA ARG A 67 -17.37 3.19 36.91
C ARG A 67 -17.73 2.67 38.30
N LYS A 68 -17.35 3.40 39.36
CA LYS A 68 -17.61 3.01 40.76
C LYS A 68 -19.13 2.94 41.07
N LEU A 69 -19.89 3.89 40.54
CA LEU A 69 -21.32 3.98 40.74
C LEU A 69 -22.13 3.01 39.87
N GLN A 70 -21.48 2.32 38.94
CA GLN A 70 -22.10 1.45 37.93
C GLN A 70 -23.27 2.14 37.16
N VAL A 71 -23.16 3.46 36.98
CA VAL A 71 -24.17 4.28 36.30
C VAL A 71 -23.83 4.31 34.80
N GLY A 72 -24.64 3.61 34.01
CA GLY A 72 -24.53 3.63 32.54
C GLY A 72 -23.31 2.89 31.96
N ASN A 73 -23.09 3.05 30.64
CA ASN A 73 -21.89 2.56 29.97
C ASN A 73 -20.71 3.50 30.28
N TYR A 74 -19.82 3.11 31.15
CA TYR A 74 -18.61 3.87 31.36
C TYR A 74 -17.66 3.70 30.16
N LEU A 75 -17.06 4.80 29.72
CA LEU A 75 -16.06 4.80 28.68
C LEU A 75 -14.66 4.70 29.30
N ASP A 76 -13.87 3.77 28.82
CA ASP A 76 -12.43 3.74 29.13
C ASP A 76 -11.73 4.82 28.29
N ILE A 77 -11.73 6.03 28.82
CA ILE A 77 -11.20 7.22 28.12
C ILE A 77 -9.73 7.05 27.79
N SER A 78 -8.96 6.40 28.67
CA SER A 78 -7.53 6.15 28.45
C SER A 78 -7.29 5.23 27.24
N ARG A 79 -8.10 4.18 27.14
CA ARG A 79 -8.07 3.26 26.00
C ARG A 79 -8.49 3.93 24.69
N ILE A 80 -9.54 4.77 24.77
CA ILE A 80 -10.01 5.54 23.60
C ILE A 80 -8.90 6.50 23.11
N ALA A 81 -8.23 7.22 24.03
CA ALA A 81 -7.14 8.11 23.68
C ALA A 81 -6.00 7.39 22.96
N MET A 82 -5.57 6.24 23.49
CA MET A 82 -4.51 5.44 22.88
C MET A 82 -4.91 4.88 21.52
N SER A 83 -6.17 4.41 21.38
CA SER A 83 -6.71 3.97 20.09
C SER A 83 -6.73 5.11 19.08
N THR A 84 -7.20 6.29 19.49
CA THR A 84 -7.25 7.49 18.64
C THR A 84 -5.85 7.90 18.17
N ALA A 85 -4.85 7.91 19.06
CA ALA A 85 -3.48 8.20 18.68
C ALA A 85 -2.94 7.22 17.62
N ASN A 86 -3.20 5.93 17.81
CA ASN A 86 -2.78 4.91 16.85
C ASN A 86 -3.53 5.03 15.51
N ASP A 87 -4.84 5.29 15.53
CA ASP A 87 -5.66 5.43 14.32
C ASP A 87 -5.21 6.64 13.48
N ILE A 88 -4.85 7.76 14.13
CA ILE A 88 -4.29 8.95 13.46
C ILE A 88 -2.97 8.59 12.75
N LEU A 89 -2.06 7.89 13.42
CA LEU A 89 -0.78 7.48 12.84
C LEU A 89 -0.95 6.48 11.69
N LEU A 90 -1.93 5.58 11.77
CA LEU A 90 -2.23 4.63 10.69
C LEU A 90 -2.86 5.31 9.49
N LEU A 91 -3.76 6.27 9.71
CA LEU A 91 -4.35 7.07 8.63
C LEU A 91 -3.28 7.91 7.91
N ASP A 92 -2.40 8.58 8.65
CA ASP A 92 -1.28 9.33 8.07
C ASP A 92 -0.35 8.42 7.24
N TYR A 93 -0.09 7.22 7.73
CA TYR A 93 0.66 6.21 6.98
C TYR A 93 -0.03 5.79 5.68
N GLU A 94 -1.34 5.58 5.71
CA GLU A 94 -2.10 5.21 4.51
C GLU A 94 -2.10 6.35 3.49
N ILE A 95 -2.23 7.61 3.93
CA ILE A 95 -2.14 8.80 3.08
C ILE A 95 -0.76 8.89 2.42
N GLU A 96 0.33 8.66 3.17
CA GLU A 96 1.70 8.63 2.63
C GLU A 96 1.85 7.58 1.53
N VAL A 97 1.43 6.33 1.80
CA VAL A 97 1.52 5.22 0.83
C VAL A 97 0.64 5.47 -0.38
N ALA A 98 -0.60 5.93 -0.20
CA ALA A 98 -1.51 6.24 -1.29
C ALA A 98 -0.97 7.37 -2.17
N THR A 99 -0.46 8.44 -1.56
CA THR A 99 0.15 9.56 -2.30
C THR A 99 1.32 9.08 -3.15
N LEU A 100 2.19 8.25 -2.58
CA LEU A 100 3.33 7.69 -3.31
C LEU A 100 2.87 6.77 -4.46
N ALA A 101 1.87 5.94 -4.22
CA ALA A 101 1.36 4.96 -5.19
C ALA A 101 0.49 5.60 -6.29
N THR A 102 -0.16 6.74 -6.05
CA THR A 102 -1.02 7.42 -7.02
C THR A 102 -0.31 8.57 -7.77
N THR A 103 0.93 8.86 -7.43
CA THR A 103 1.74 9.86 -8.13
C THR A 103 2.33 9.26 -9.42
N SER A 104 1.99 9.85 -10.57
CA SER A 104 2.46 9.35 -11.88
C SER A 104 3.99 9.37 -12.03
N GLY A 105 4.67 10.33 -11.41
CA GLY A 105 6.14 10.42 -11.39
C GLY A 105 6.85 9.27 -10.68
N THR A 106 6.13 8.47 -9.91
CA THR A 106 6.65 7.27 -9.24
C THR A 106 6.94 6.13 -10.22
N TYR A 107 6.31 6.15 -11.40
CA TYR A 107 6.34 5.06 -12.36
C TYR A 107 7.29 5.36 -13.53
N ALA A 108 7.80 4.30 -14.13
CA ALA A 108 8.58 4.43 -15.34
C ALA A 108 7.73 4.91 -16.52
N SER A 109 8.35 5.50 -17.53
CA SER A 109 7.65 5.89 -18.76
C SER A 109 6.91 4.70 -19.39
N GLY A 110 5.63 4.90 -19.73
CA GLY A 110 4.74 3.86 -20.27
C GLY A 110 4.13 2.93 -19.21
N HIS A 111 4.28 3.24 -17.92
CA HIS A 111 3.65 2.52 -16.81
C HIS A 111 2.51 3.32 -16.17
N THR A 112 1.91 4.22 -16.91
CA THR A 112 0.73 4.99 -16.48
C THR A 112 -0.28 5.08 -17.61
N LEU A 113 -1.57 5.02 -17.28
CA LEU A 113 -2.67 5.21 -18.21
C LEU A 113 -3.71 6.16 -17.60
N ALA A 114 -3.87 7.31 -18.21
CA ALA A 114 -4.93 8.25 -17.84
C ALA A 114 -6.19 7.96 -18.65
N LEU A 115 -7.27 7.61 -17.94
CA LEU A 115 -8.56 7.30 -18.55
C LEU A 115 -9.40 8.56 -18.67
N ALA A 116 -10.11 8.72 -19.80
CA ALA A 116 -10.93 9.89 -20.06
C ALA A 116 -12.13 9.56 -20.97
N GLY A 117 -13.25 10.22 -20.75
CA GLY A 117 -14.44 10.04 -21.57
C GLY A 117 -14.87 8.59 -21.70
N GLY A 118 -14.98 8.09 -22.92
CA GLY A 118 -15.41 6.70 -23.20
C GLY A 118 -14.44 5.60 -22.82
N THR A 119 -13.16 5.93 -22.46
CA THR A 119 -12.20 4.95 -21.99
C THR A 119 -12.25 4.73 -20.47
N LYS A 120 -13.01 5.54 -19.74
CA LYS A 120 -13.22 5.33 -18.31
C LYS A 120 -13.89 3.97 -18.06
N TRP A 121 -13.52 3.30 -16.98
CA TRP A 121 -14.11 2.00 -16.63
C TRP A 121 -15.59 2.12 -16.24
N SER A 122 -16.04 3.31 -15.83
CA SER A 122 -17.46 3.60 -15.61
C SER A 122 -18.25 3.78 -16.91
N ALA A 123 -17.60 4.03 -18.05
CA ALA A 123 -18.26 4.17 -19.34
C ALA A 123 -18.65 2.81 -19.92
N ALA A 124 -19.73 2.79 -20.71
CA ALA A 124 -20.18 1.57 -21.38
C ALA A 124 -19.16 0.98 -22.37
N THR A 125 -18.27 1.82 -22.91
CA THR A 125 -17.18 1.45 -23.83
C THR A 125 -15.85 1.24 -23.12
N GLY A 126 -15.79 1.40 -21.81
CA GLY A 126 -14.59 1.17 -21.02
C GLY A 126 -14.19 -0.31 -20.99
N THR A 127 -12.89 -0.59 -21.05
CA THR A 127 -12.34 -1.94 -21.20
C THR A 127 -11.36 -2.30 -20.07
N PRO A 128 -11.81 -2.35 -18.80
CA PRO A 128 -10.92 -2.58 -17.66
C PRO A 128 -10.15 -3.91 -17.72
N VAL A 129 -10.76 -4.98 -18.23
CA VAL A 129 -10.09 -6.29 -18.35
C VAL A 129 -8.96 -6.23 -19.36
N THR A 130 -9.22 -5.60 -20.49
CA THR A 130 -8.23 -5.39 -21.56
C THR A 130 -7.08 -4.52 -21.07
N ASP A 131 -7.37 -3.40 -20.41
CA ASP A 131 -6.39 -2.44 -19.90
C ASP A 131 -5.48 -3.08 -18.86
N ILE A 132 -6.05 -3.78 -17.87
CA ILE A 132 -5.29 -4.45 -16.80
C ILE A 132 -4.41 -5.56 -17.36
N ARG A 133 -4.90 -6.34 -18.32
CA ARG A 133 -4.09 -7.39 -18.99
C ARG A 133 -2.94 -6.78 -19.79
N ALA A 134 -3.18 -5.69 -20.50
CA ALA A 134 -2.13 -4.97 -21.22
C ALA A 134 -1.06 -4.42 -20.27
N ALA A 135 -1.46 -3.80 -19.16
CA ALA A 135 -0.57 -3.33 -18.11
C ALA A 135 0.24 -4.47 -17.47
N ALA A 136 -0.40 -5.62 -17.22
CA ALA A 136 0.29 -6.80 -16.70
C ALA A 136 1.38 -7.30 -17.65
N ASP A 137 1.17 -7.22 -18.95
CA ASP A 137 2.19 -7.58 -19.94
C ASP A 137 3.32 -6.55 -20.01
N VAL A 138 3.03 -5.26 -19.83
CA VAL A 138 4.06 -4.20 -19.72
C VAL A 138 4.98 -4.49 -18.54
N ILE A 139 4.42 -4.73 -17.35
CA ILE A 139 5.19 -5.08 -16.15
C ILE A 139 6.02 -6.36 -16.41
N ARG A 140 5.37 -7.43 -16.88
CA ARG A 140 6.02 -8.72 -17.13
C ARG A 140 7.23 -8.60 -18.07
N LYS A 141 7.12 -7.79 -19.12
CA LYS A 141 8.23 -7.59 -20.08
C LYS A 141 9.43 -6.89 -19.44
N LYS A 142 9.22 -6.08 -18.38
CA LYS A 142 10.28 -5.34 -17.70
C LYS A 142 10.95 -6.13 -16.58
N ILE A 143 10.14 -6.78 -15.73
CA ILE A 143 10.67 -7.46 -14.53
C ILE A 143 10.71 -8.99 -14.64
N GLY A 144 10.17 -9.57 -15.73
CA GLY A 144 10.11 -11.02 -15.94
C GLY A 144 9.05 -11.76 -15.11
N LYS A 145 8.24 -11.01 -14.33
CA LYS A 145 7.19 -11.56 -13.45
C LYS A 145 5.86 -10.88 -13.73
N ARG A 146 4.75 -11.62 -13.56
CA ARG A 146 3.41 -11.04 -13.65
C ARG A 146 3.06 -10.32 -12.35
N PRO A 147 2.35 -9.18 -12.42
CA PRO A 147 1.83 -8.53 -11.22
C PRO A 147 0.88 -9.48 -10.47
N ASN A 148 0.88 -9.35 -9.15
CA ASN A 148 0.12 -10.21 -8.26
C ASN A 148 -0.85 -9.47 -7.34
N GLN A 149 -0.81 -8.12 -7.35
CA GLN A 149 -1.69 -7.30 -6.54
C GLN A 149 -2.29 -6.17 -7.36
N LEU A 150 -3.60 -5.96 -7.21
CA LEU A 150 -4.34 -4.82 -7.74
C LEU A 150 -4.97 -4.08 -6.57
N THR A 151 -4.59 -2.83 -6.38
CA THR A 151 -5.21 -1.93 -5.40
C THR A 151 -6.16 -1.00 -6.14
N LEU A 152 -7.42 -0.98 -5.75
CA LEU A 152 -8.47 -0.16 -6.33
C LEU A 152 -8.90 0.88 -5.30
N SER A 153 -9.14 2.12 -5.70
CA SER A 153 -9.94 3.03 -4.88
C SER A 153 -11.41 2.58 -4.83
N ALA A 154 -12.19 3.08 -3.88
CA ALA A 154 -13.63 2.80 -3.79
C ALA A 154 -14.37 3.12 -5.11
N ASP A 155 -14.03 4.25 -5.71
CA ASP A 155 -14.56 4.69 -7.01
C ASP A 155 -14.17 3.75 -8.16
N ALA A 156 -12.90 3.34 -8.22
CA ALA A 156 -12.42 2.39 -9.22
C ALA A 156 -13.07 1.01 -9.08
N PHE A 157 -13.25 0.55 -7.83
CA PHE A 157 -13.94 -0.71 -7.56
C PHE A 157 -15.40 -0.67 -8.00
N THR A 158 -16.10 0.42 -7.69
CA THR A 158 -17.49 0.62 -8.15
C THR A 158 -17.56 0.60 -9.68
N ALA A 159 -16.66 1.32 -10.35
CA ALA A 159 -16.62 1.40 -11.81
C ALA A 159 -16.38 0.03 -12.45
N ILE A 160 -15.35 -0.70 -12.00
CA ILE A 160 -14.97 -1.99 -12.58
C ILE A 160 -16.02 -3.09 -12.31
N SER A 161 -16.62 -3.12 -11.11
CA SER A 161 -17.61 -4.13 -10.73
C SER A 161 -18.89 -4.06 -11.54
N MET A 162 -19.23 -2.87 -12.04
CA MET A 162 -20.46 -2.63 -12.83
C MET A 162 -20.19 -2.61 -14.34
N ASN A 163 -18.93 -2.64 -14.77
CA ASN A 163 -18.55 -2.51 -16.17
C ASN A 163 -19.12 -3.62 -17.07
N PRO A 164 -19.63 -3.31 -18.26
CA PRO A 164 -20.17 -4.31 -19.18
C PRO A 164 -19.17 -5.37 -19.65
N GLU A 165 -17.89 -5.00 -19.88
CA GLU A 165 -16.85 -5.95 -20.26
C GLU A 165 -16.65 -7.00 -19.16
N VAL A 166 -16.58 -6.58 -17.88
CA VAL A 166 -16.46 -7.48 -16.73
C VAL A 166 -17.67 -8.41 -16.61
N LYS A 167 -18.87 -7.83 -16.73
CA LYS A 167 -20.13 -8.61 -16.69
C LYS A 167 -20.22 -9.63 -17.80
N GLY A 168 -19.65 -9.37 -18.97
CA GLY A 168 -19.60 -10.30 -20.08
C GLY A 168 -18.80 -11.57 -19.82
N TYR A 169 -17.87 -11.54 -18.85
CA TYR A 169 -17.13 -12.73 -18.39
C TYR A 169 -17.86 -13.53 -17.29
N LEU A 170 -18.91 -12.96 -16.70
CA LEU A 170 -19.67 -13.65 -15.65
C LEU A 170 -20.67 -14.66 -16.24
N PRO A 171 -20.96 -15.77 -15.53
CA PRO A 171 -22.06 -16.65 -15.89
C PRO A 171 -23.39 -15.90 -15.96
N ASN A 172 -24.26 -16.26 -16.91
CA ASN A 172 -25.54 -15.56 -17.16
C ASN A 172 -26.39 -15.34 -15.89
N ALA A 173 -26.35 -16.26 -14.93
CA ALA A 173 -27.08 -16.16 -13.67
C ALA A 173 -26.59 -15.00 -12.76
N THR A 174 -25.36 -14.52 -12.94
CA THR A 174 -24.72 -13.50 -12.09
C THR A 174 -24.47 -12.18 -12.79
N GLN A 175 -24.83 -12.04 -14.08
CA GLN A 175 -24.60 -10.83 -14.88
C GLN A 175 -25.46 -9.61 -14.45
N THR A 176 -26.52 -9.81 -13.67
CA THR A 176 -27.44 -8.75 -13.25
C THR A 176 -26.90 -7.90 -12.10
N GLY A 177 -25.95 -8.40 -11.32
CA GLY A 177 -25.35 -7.74 -10.16
C GLY A 177 -23.95 -7.18 -10.43
N PRO A 178 -23.35 -6.48 -9.44
CA PRO A 178 -21.95 -6.11 -9.49
C PRO A 178 -21.06 -7.36 -9.33
N ALA A 179 -19.89 -7.33 -9.99
CA ALA A 179 -18.91 -8.39 -9.82
C ALA A 179 -18.30 -8.37 -8.42
N SER A 180 -18.20 -9.51 -7.77
CA SER A 180 -17.52 -9.63 -6.47
C SER A 180 -16.00 -9.61 -6.63
N ILE A 181 -15.27 -9.34 -5.55
CA ILE A 181 -13.79 -9.33 -5.53
C ILE A 181 -13.23 -10.68 -6.03
N GLU A 182 -13.81 -11.81 -5.60
CA GLU A 182 -13.34 -13.13 -6.01
C GLU A 182 -13.57 -13.41 -7.51
N GLN A 183 -14.68 -12.93 -8.05
CA GLN A 183 -14.94 -12.99 -9.49
C GLN A 183 -13.93 -12.12 -10.26
N LEU A 184 -13.66 -10.91 -9.77
CA LEU A 184 -12.65 -10.02 -10.36
C LEU A 184 -11.25 -10.63 -10.34
N LYS A 185 -10.81 -11.28 -9.26
CA LYS A 185 -9.54 -12.00 -9.20
C LYS A 185 -9.42 -13.03 -10.32
N THR A 186 -10.49 -13.78 -10.55
CA THR A 186 -10.53 -14.81 -11.61
C THR A 186 -10.51 -14.21 -13.01
N ILE A 187 -11.34 -13.18 -13.27
CA ILE A 187 -11.47 -12.54 -14.58
C ILE A 187 -10.16 -11.81 -14.96
N LEU A 188 -9.58 -11.08 -14.02
CA LEU A 188 -8.37 -10.29 -14.24
C LEU A 188 -7.08 -11.13 -14.16
N ASN A 189 -7.18 -12.35 -13.63
CA ASN A 189 -6.04 -13.22 -13.34
C ASN A 189 -5.00 -12.53 -12.42
N VAL A 190 -5.49 -11.86 -11.39
CA VAL A 190 -4.69 -11.22 -10.35
C VAL A 190 -5.01 -11.86 -9.00
N PRO A 191 -4.02 -12.47 -8.33
CA PRO A 191 -4.26 -13.26 -7.11
C PRO A 191 -4.83 -12.43 -5.94
N GLU A 192 -4.46 -11.15 -5.85
CA GLU A 192 -4.86 -10.30 -4.75
C GLU A 192 -5.47 -8.98 -5.26
N ILE A 193 -6.66 -8.67 -4.79
CA ILE A 193 -7.33 -7.39 -5.04
C ILE A 193 -7.67 -6.78 -3.69
N VAL A 194 -7.22 -5.55 -3.49
CA VAL A 194 -7.44 -4.76 -2.28
C VAL A 194 -8.22 -3.51 -2.67
N VAL A 195 -9.24 -3.17 -1.89
CA VAL A 195 -9.98 -1.92 -2.04
C VAL A 195 -9.55 -0.95 -0.94
N GLY A 196 -9.13 0.24 -1.34
CA GLY A 196 -8.76 1.32 -0.43
C GLY A 196 -9.98 2.18 -0.14
N ASP A 197 -10.62 1.91 1.00
CA ASP A 197 -11.83 2.60 1.46
C ASP A 197 -11.53 3.67 2.52
N ALA A 198 -10.24 3.94 2.80
CA ALA A 198 -9.88 4.94 3.79
C ALA A 198 -10.28 6.35 3.36
N VAL A 199 -10.83 7.09 4.33
CA VAL A 199 -11.33 8.47 4.16
C VAL A 199 -10.62 9.36 5.18
N TRP A 200 -10.29 10.58 4.78
CA TRP A 200 -9.81 11.63 5.66
C TRP A 200 -10.71 12.87 5.53
N ILE A 201 -10.75 13.69 6.57
CA ILE A 201 -11.55 14.93 6.60
C ILE A 201 -10.60 16.09 6.42
N ASP A 202 -10.89 16.95 5.44
CA ASP A 202 -10.11 18.16 5.19
C ASP A 202 -10.50 19.34 6.11
N ASP A 203 -9.78 20.43 6.01
CA ASP A 203 -10.00 21.64 6.83
C ASP A 203 -11.38 22.30 6.61
N THR A 204 -12.15 21.82 5.64
CA THR A 204 -13.52 22.26 5.36
C THR A 204 -14.59 21.27 5.84
N ASP A 205 -14.23 20.35 6.71
CA ASP A 205 -15.09 19.26 7.21
C ASP A 205 -15.66 18.37 6.08
N THR A 206 -14.95 18.27 4.96
CA THR A 206 -15.35 17.45 3.82
C THR A 206 -14.56 16.14 3.81
N GLY A 207 -15.28 15.00 3.80
CA GLY A 207 -14.67 13.68 3.66
C GLY A 207 -14.08 13.49 2.25
N ARG A 208 -12.84 13.00 2.18
CA ARG A 208 -12.12 12.71 0.94
C ARG A 208 -11.53 11.32 0.97
N ASP A 209 -11.61 10.63 -0.15
CA ASP A 209 -10.99 9.32 -0.30
C ASP A 209 -9.47 9.43 -0.35
N VAL A 210 -8.77 8.67 0.48
CA VAL A 210 -7.29 8.63 0.52
C VAL A 210 -6.71 8.16 -0.81
N TRP A 211 -7.31 7.16 -1.45
CA TRP A 211 -6.87 6.60 -2.73
C TRP A 211 -7.40 7.36 -3.95
N GLY A 212 -8.28 8.35 -3.74
CA GLY A 212 -8.89 9.15 -4.81
C GLY A 212 -9.60 8.31 -5.86
N ASN A 213 -9.44 8.68 -7.14
CA ASN A 213 -9.99 7.94 -8.27
C ASN A 213 -8.84 7.28 -9.06
N ASN A 214 -8.23 6.25 -8.49
CA ASN A 214 -7.06 5.58 -9.04
C ASN A 214 -7.12 4.07 -8.87
N ALA A 215 -6.33 3.36 -9.69
CA ALA A 215 -6.07 1.94 -9.53
C ALA A 215 -4.59 1.66 -9.78
N VAL A 216 -3.99 0.79 -8.97
CA VAL A 216 -2.57 0.45 -9.03
C VAL A 216 -2.41 -1.04 -9.18
N LEU A 217 -1.80 -1.46 -10.29
CA LEU A 217 -1.41 -2.85 -10.52
C LEU A 217 0.08 -2.99 -10.20
N ALA A 218 0.45 -3.91 -9.32
CA ALA A 218 1.82 -4.05 -8.86
C ALA A 218 2.25 -5.51 -8.72
N TYR A 219 3.56 -5.72 -8.83
CA TYR A 219 4.19 -6.92 -8.33
C TYR A 219 4.72 -6.66 -6.90
N VAL A 220 4.21 -7.43 -5.96
CA VAL A 220 4.62 -7.42 -4.55
C VAL A 220 5.30 -8.73 -4.23
N PRO A 221 6.60 -8.75 -3.93
CA PRO A 221 7.30 -9.97 -3.54
C PRO A 221 6.67 -10.54 -2.27
N LYS A 222 6.37 -11.86 -2.25
CA LYS A 222 5.99 -12.53 -1.02
C LYS A 222 7.25 -12.74 -0.20
N ILE A 223 7.32 -12.11 0.94
CA ILE A 223 8.36 -12.33 1.93
C ILE A 223 8.07 -13.71 2.53
N GLY A 224 9.00 -14.65 2.37
CA GLY A 224 8.85 -16.02 2.87
C GLY A 224 8.71 -16.08 4.39
N GLY A 225 8.03 -17.11 4.88
CA GLY A 225 7.52 -17.40 6.23
C GLY A 225 8.26 -16.91 7.46
N GLU A 226 7.69 -17.18 8.63
CA GLU A 226 8.21 -16.79 9.96
C GLU A 226 9.73 -16.95 10.07
N GLY A 227 10.43 -15.84 10.28
CA GLY A 227 11.88 -15.82 10.48
C GLY A 227 12.73 -15.38 9.30
N ALA A 228 12.16 -15.04 8.14
CA ALA A 228 12.92 -14.49 7.03
C ALA A 228 13.40 -13.05 7.35
N LYS A 229 14.58 -12.96 7.97
CA LYS A 229 15.30 -11.69 8.18
C LYS A 229 15.95 -11.16 6.91
N ASP A 230 16.06 -11.98 5.88
CA ASP A 230 16.65 -11.63 4.59
C ASP A 230 15.57 -11.20 3.62
N ILE A 231 15.23 -9.93 3.68
CA ILE A 231 14.46 -9.28 2.65
C ILE A 231 15.42 -8.99 1.50
N SER A 232 15.49 -9.97 0.61
CA SER A 232 16.20 -9.80 -0.62
C SER A 232 15.43 -8.82 -1.50
N LEU A 233 15.91 -7.59 -1.66
CA LEU A 233 15.55 -6.73 -2.79
C LEU A 233 15.99 -7.35 -4.14
N ALA A 234 16.41 -8.61 -4.12
CA ALA A 234 16.68 -9.41 -5.29
C ALA A 234 15.43 -9.64 -6.15
N GLU A 235 14.22 -9.52 -5.55
CA GLU A 235 12.97 -9.55 -6.30
C GLU A 235 12.46 -8.12 -6.57
N PRO A 236 12.16 -7.77 -7.83
CA PRO A 236 11.70 -6.43 -8.18
C PRO A 236 10.26 -6.21 -7.71
N GLY A 237 10.06 -5.63 -6.52
CA GLY A 237 8.76 -5.15 -6.05
C GLY A 237 8.59 -3.66 -6.31
N LEU A 238 7.34 -3.17 -6.46
CA LEU A 238 7.06 -1.75 -6.68
C LEU A 238 7.63 -0.89 -5.56
N GLY A 239 7.35 -1.28 -4.31
CA GLY A 239 7.77 -0.51 -3.15
C GLY A 239 7.69 -1.32 -1.87
N PHE A 240 8.19 -0.73 -0.82
CA PHE A 240 8.17 -1.28 0.53
C PHE A 240 8.18 -0.14 1.54
N THR A 241 7.77 -0.44 2.76
CA THR A 241 7.88 0.49 3.89
C THR A 241 8.94 -0.01 4.86
N ASN A 242 9.97 0.78 5.09
CA ASN A 242 10.89 0.57 6.19
C ASN A 242 10.18 0.93 7.49
N VAL A 243 10.35 0.10 8.50
CA VAL A 243 9.78 0.29 9.84
C VAL A 243 10.86 -0.04 10.86
N LEU A 244 11.11 0.85 11.81
CA LEU A 244 12.01 0.55 12.92
C LEU A 244 11.41 -0.58 13.77
N GLU A 245 12.25 -1.54 14.20
CA GLU A 245 11.78 -2.64 15.03
C GLU A 245 11.11 -2.11 16.31
N GLY A 246 9.96 -2.71 16.68
CA GLY A 246 9.17 -2.28 17.84
C GLY A 246 8.12 -1.21 17.55
N HIS A 247 8.04 -0.68 16.32
CA HIS A 247 7.04 0.31 15.93
C HIS A 247 5.87 -0.28 15.13
N PRO A 248 4.64 0.29 15.21
CA PRO A 248 4.24 1.43 16.05
C PRO A 248 4.35 1.11 17.55
N PHE A 249 4.67 2.10 18.34
CA PHE A 249 4.94 1.98 19.76
C PHE A 249 4.02 2.94 20.54
N ALA A 250 3.35 2.41 21.58
CA ALA A 250 2.55 3.20 22.51
C ALA A 250 3.44 3.70 23.64
N GLU A 251 3.49 5.00 23.83
CA GLU A 251 4.30 5.62 24.88
C GLU A 251 3.70 5.42 26.27
N THR A 252 4.53 5.45 27.29
CA THR A 252 4.04 5.42 28.67
C THR A 252 3.34 6.74 28.98
N PRO A 253 2.06 6.70 29.38
CA PRO A 253 1.33 7.92 29.70
C PRO A 253 1.99 8.73 30.80
N TYR A 254 2.02 10.04 30.66
CA TYR A 254 2.58 10.93 31.64
C TYR A 254 1.60 12.08 31.97
N TYR A 255 1.77 12.68 33.15
CA TYR A 255 0.94 13.79 33.59
C TYR A 255 1.63 15.12 33.33
N GLU A 256 0.95 16.01 32.59
CA GLU A 256 1.43 17.35 32.31
C GLU A 256 0.80 18.35 33.27
N ASN A 257 1.64 18.99 34.10
CA ASN A 257 1.18 19.95 35.11
C ASN A 257 0.66 21.26 34.52
N GLY A 258 1.12 21.65 33.34
CA GLY A 258 0.70 22.87 32.67
C GLY A 258 -0.77 22.83 32.27
N SER A 259 -1.15 21.81 31.54
CA SER A 259 -2.51 21.59 31.04
C SER A 259 -3.42 20.81 32.01
N LYS A 260 -2.88 20.31 33.13
CA LYS A 260 -3.58 19.42 34.08
C LYS A 260 -4.18 18.20 33.40
N SER A 261 -3.47 17.66 32.43
CA SER A 261 -3.93 16.55 31.58
C SER A 261 -2.97 15.37 31.66
N TRP A 262 -3.52 14.17 31.45
CA TRP A 262 -2.75 12.98 31.14
C TRP A 262 -2.53 12.93 29.64
N ILE A 263 -1.29 12.71 29.24
CA ILE A 263 -0.87 12.63 27.85
C ILE A 263 -0.70 11.18 27.46
N TYR A 264 -1.37 10.76 26.40
CA TYR A 264 -1.29 9.43 25.80
C TYR A 264 -0.66 9.58 24.42
N GLY A 265 0.56 9.11 24.26
CA GLY A 265 1.34 9.25 23.04
C GLY A 265 1.49 7.94 22.28
N ALA A 266 1.61 8.04 20.98
CA ALA A 266 2.05 6.95 20.12
C ALA A 266 3.08 7.46 19.12
N THR A 267 4.08 6.62 18.82
CA THR A 267 5.17 6.94 17.89
C THR A 267 5.30 5.84 16.85
N TYR A 268 5.52 6.25 15.59
CA TYR A 268 5.73 5.35 14.47
C TYR A 268 6.92 5.81 13.64
N GLU A 269 8.02 5.08 13.70
CA GLU A 269 9.18 5.36 12.86
C GLU A 269 9.09 4.52 11.58
N ARG A 270 8.89 5.18 10.46
CA ARG A 270 8.64 4.55 9.17
C ARG A 270 9.05 5.44 8.01
N GLN A 271 9.16 4.83 6.82
CA GLN A 271 9.29 5.52 5.54
C GLN A 271 8.80 4.62 4.42
N ALA A 272 7.81 5.09 3.65
CA ALA A 272 7.40 4.44 2.42
C ALA A 272 8.38 4.75 1.28
N ASN A 273 8.78 3.74 0.52
CA ASN A 273 9.78 3.86 -0.54
C ASN A 273 9.36 3.12 -1.79
N VAL A 274 9.71 3.70 -2.95
CA VAL A 274 9.62 3.02 -4.24
C VAL A 274 10.96 2.35 -4.54
N ALA A 275 10.91 1.04 -4.81
CA ALA A 275 12.08 0.26 -5.17
C ALA A 275 12.26 0.17 -6.68
N TYR A 276 11.31 -0.46 -7.36
CA TYR A 276 11.36 -0.64 -8.82
C TYR A 276 10.13 -0.01 -9.47
N ASN A 277 10.33 1.16 -10.06
CA ASN A 277 9.27 1.93 -10.74
C ASN A 277 8.67 1.22 -11.97
N THR A 278 9.31 0.13 -12.44
CA THR A 278 8.84 -0.73 -13.53
C THR A 278 8.00 -1.90 -13.06
N ALA A 279 7.92 -2.13 -11.74
CA ALA A 279 7.17 -3.24 -11.15
C ALA A 279 5.70 -2.88 -10.84
N GLY A 280 5.28 -1.66 -11.18
CA GLY A 280 3.91 -1.19 -11.03
C GLY A 280 3.37 -0.51 -12.28
N PHE A 281 2.05 -0.33 -12.30
CA PHE A 281 1.31 0.40 -13.33
C PHE A 281 0.16 1.17 -12.68
N LEU A 282 0.02 2.43 -13.02
CA LEU A 282 -1.00 3.32 -12.48
C LEU A 282 -2.09 3.62 -13.53
N PHE A 283 -3.34 3.44 -13.13
CA PHE A 283 -4.51 3.94 -13.86
C PHE A 283 -5.09 5.12 -13.11
N THR A 284 -5.28 6.25 -13.79
CA THR A 284 -5.91 7.44 -13.21
C THR A 284 -7.28 7.67 -13.83
N ASN A 285 -8.21 8.15 -13.03
CA ASN A 285 -9.61 8.46 -13.41
C ASN A 285 -10.40 7.28 -14.00
N PRO A 286 -10.39 6.09 -13.36
CA PRO A 286 -11.20 4.96 -13.83
C PRO A 286 -12.71 5.19 -13.77
N LYS A 287 -13.21 6.10 -12.91
CA LYS A 287 -14.62 6.48 -12.79
C LYS A 287 -14.92 7.82 -13.44
#